data_674e414ee8a2fc11f95e8cc267bf2ffc
#
_entry.id   674e414ee8a2fc11f95e8cc267bf2ffc
#
_cell.length_a   1.000
_cell.length_b   1.000
_cell.length_c   1.000
_cell.angle_alpha   90.00
_cell.angle_beta   90.00
_cell.angle_gamma   90.00
#
_symmetry.space_group_name_H-M   'P 1'
#
loop_
_entity.id
_entity.type
_entity.pdbx_description
1 polymer ?
#
loop_
_entity_poly.entity_id
_entity_poly.type
_entity_poly.pdbx_seq_one_letter_code
_entity_poly.pdbx_strand_id
1 'polypeptide(L)'
;MKFKFINPFLTFILFISCSEASLINSSLMNVNYYDTQTNKSSFGGLNKSSSKLNDTTISQSSSNLFSANNINLKANNINVIASNLKSTNIDIKTDLLNLISSKETNSHTEFKTKSGIITATIEDKGSIKEIEIPAVIEVDNKFILNGKDITNKLDTKTYDKISNSLSSNEVKEKVLKELSSNKTLNIKEINQIKATLNSKEWNDKTTTLSGIGTLIVTAVTTYLTAGAGSALAASLGTTGASAATTAAITNAVIANTSIQASNMILSNGKVKFDIDSLTKSALSAGIGSMASSYINSSTYLTNSNLISSNYLDISYADIANTLSSSAIQSGIYGTNFKDSLLSNISSNTGNYLFDRAGDIGVITNSKDGSLTKTALHSLIGGSVNAIQGESFINGAVISGINEMLSPLSKNLNKNEQILTSQLIGILSGAIINSEAGAKQGYNLTTSAELNNRQLHKDEENFINNHTDEFKEYYKAQTGKSLTEDEARKLLDFSGRYMIDYEKNGWYNFKSIF
;
A
#
# COMPACT_ATOMS: atom_id res chain seq x y z
N MET A 1 26.12 -17.29 4.41
CA MET A 1 25.56 -17.03 5.75
C MET A 1 26.30 -17.90 6.75
N LYS A 2 27.07 -17.30 7.68
CA LYS A 2 27.91 -18.05 8.64
C LYS A 2 27.12 -18.32 9.91
N PHE A 3 26.91 -19.59 10.21
CA PHE A 3 26.36 -20.05 11.48
C PHE A 3 27.40 -19.84 12.59
N LYS A 4 27.04 -19.11 13.65
CA LYS A 4 27.77 -19.16 14.91
C LYS A 4 27.05 -20.13 15.85
N PHE A 5 27.56 -21.34 15.96
CA PHE A 5 27.25 -22.21 17.07
C PHE A 5 28.01 -21.69 18.32
N ILE A 6 27.26 -21.29 19.32
CA ILE A 6 27.81 -21.07 20.65
C ILE A 6 27.50 -22.33 21.44
N ASN A 7 28.53 -23.14 21.64
CA ASN A 7 28.48 -24.27 22.53
C ASN A 7 29.01 -23.82 23.90
N PRO A 8 28.25 -23.86 24.98
CA PRO A 8 28.79 -23.72 26.30
C PRO A 8 28.50 -24.95 27.15
N PHE A 9 29.40 -25.89 27.15
CA PHE A 9 29.57 -26.76 28.32
C PHE A 9 30.44 -26.01 29.33
N LEU A 10 29.83 -25.51 30.38
CA LEU A 10 30.56 -25.12 31.59
C LEU A 10 29.68 -25.45 32.79
N THR A 11 29.95 -26.61 33.37
CA THR A 11 29.41 -27.02 34.67
C THR A 11 30.27 -26.34 35.75
N PHE A 12 29.74 -25.35 36.43
CA PHE A 12 30.36 -24.80 37.63
C PHE A 12 29.64 -25.30 38.86
N ILE A 13 30.34 -26.12 39.66
CA ILE A 13 29.95 -26.44 41.03
C ILE A 13 30.77 -25.50 41.92
N LEU A 14 30.13 -24.57 42.56
CA LEU A 14 30.77 -23.67 43.52
C LEU A 14 30.15 -23.90 44.89
N PHE A 15 30.95 -24.45 45.83
CA PHE A 15 30.61 -24.46 47.24
C PHE A 15 31.15 -23.20 47.90
N ILE A 16 30.27 -22.32 48.36
CA ILE A 16 30.63 -21.17 49.17
C ILE A 16 29.85 -21.24 50.46
N SER A 17 30.58 -21.44 51.59
CA SER A 17 30.06 -21.24 52.93
C SER A 17 30.44 -19.87 53.40
N CYS A 18 29.56 -18.89 53.26
CA CYS A 18 29.66 -17.54 53.84
C CYS A 18 28.34 -17.19 54.52
N SER A 19 28.43 -16.54 55.66
CA SER A 19 27.29 -16.15 56.50
C SER A 19 26.34 -15.13 55.89
N GLU A 20 26.60 -14.65 54.67
CA GLU A 20 25.77 -13.68 53.91
C GLU A 20 25.62 -14.10 52.44
N ALA A 21 25.66 -15.36 52.09
CA ALA A 21 25.67 -15.82 50.72
C ALA A 21 24.25 -16.00 50.17
N SER A 22 24.06 -15.66 48.91
CA SER A 22 22.93 -16.10 48.07
C SER A 22 23.35 -17.34 47.29
N LEU A 23 22.54 -18.40 47.34
CA LEU A 23 22.70 -19.58 46.50
C LEU A 23 21.76 -19.45 45.31
N ILE A 24 22.32 -19.59 44.10
CA ILE A 24 21.55 -19.57 42.85
C ILE A 24 21.74 -20.89 42.13
N ASN A 25 20.65 -21.62 41.89
CA ASN A 25 20.58 -22.73 40.98
C ASN A 25 19.69 -22.33 39.81
N SER A 26 20.27 -22.11 38.63
CA SER A 26 19.56 -21.59 37.48
C SER A 26 19.67 -22.48 36.26
N SER A 27 18.63 -22.45 35.44
CA SER A 27 18.66 -23.07 34.11
C SER A 27 19.53 -22.27 33.14
N LEU A 28 20.04 -22.93 32.12
CA LEU A 28 20.67 -22.31 30.96
C LEU A 28 19.60 -22.08 29.88
N MET A 29 19.49 -20.84 29.42
CA MET A 29 18.61 -20.48 28.33
C MET A 29 19.33 -20.63 26.99
N ASN A 30 18.79 -21.43 26.08
CA ASN A 30 19.24 -21.56 24.71
C ASN A 30 18.27 -20.79 23.80
N VAL A 31 18.79 -19.90 22.98
CA VAL A 31 18.01 -19.13 22.01
C VAL A 31 18.50 -19.46 20.62
N ASN A 32 17.60 -19.99 19.80
CA ASN A 32 17.79 -20.18 18.36
C ASN A 32 16.88 -19.22 17.62
N TYR A 33 17.47 -18.43 16.76
CA TYR A 33 16.75 -17.48 15.92
C TYR A 33 17.11 -17.72 14.46
N TYR A 34 16.09 -17.88 13.62
CA TYR A 34 16.23 -18.06 12.19
C TYR A 34 15.35 -17.02 11.48
N ASP A 35 15.97 -16.20 10.65
CA ASP A 35 15.28 -15.20 9.85
C ASP A 35 15.72 -15.32 8.40
N THR A 36 14.78 -15.47 7.48
CA THR A 36 15.04 -15.45 6.04
C THR A 36 14.07 -14.55 5.33
N GLN A 37 14.61 -13.84 4.36
CA GLN A 37 13.81 -13.06 3.43
C GLN A 37 14.15 -13.44 2.01
N THR A 38 13.13 -13.72 1.22
CA THR A 38 13.27 -14.04 -0.21
C THR A 38 12.42 -13.08 -1.02
N ASN A 39 13.02 -12.46 -2.03
CA ASN A 39 12.32 -11.60 -2.98
C ASN A 39 12.50 -12.19 -4.37
N LYS A 40 11.41 -12.31 -5.12
CA LYS A 40 11.39 -12.76 -6.51
C LYS A 40 10.64 -11.77 -7.36
N SER A 41 11.13 -11.57 -8.57
CA SER A 41 10.47 -10.71 -9.57
C SER A 41 10.59 -11.37 -10.93
N SER A 42 9.56 -11.29 -11.76
CA SER A 42 9.52 -11.82 -13.12
C SER A 42 8.71 -10.91 -14.04
N PHE A 43 8.86 -11.10 -15.35
CA PHE A 43 8.23 -10.27 -16.39
C PHE A 43 8.47 -8.76 -16.19
N GLY A 44 9.75 -8.34 -16.10
CA GLY A 44 10.08 -6.93 -15.92
C GLY A 44 9.58 -6.31 -14.61
N GLY A 45 9.21 -7.13 -13.62
CA GLY A 45 8.67 -6.66 -12.34
C GLY A 45 7.14 -6.63 -12.25
N LEU A 46 6.43 -7.12 -13.26
CA LEU A 46 4.97 -7.25 -13.24
C LEU A 46 4.48 -8.23 -12.18
N ASN A 47 5.24 -9.32 -11.97
CA ASN A 47 4.98 -10.26 -10.90
C ASN A 47 6.08 -10.13 -9.84
N LYS A 48 5.70 -9.81 -8.63
CA LYS A 48 6.57 -9.71 -7.46
C LYS A 48 6.09 -10.65 -6.39
N SER A 49 7.01 -11.32 -5.71
CA SER A 49 6.71 -12.03 -4.47
C SER A 49 7.81 -11.80 -3.46
N SER A 50 7.40 -11.62 -2.22
CA SER A 50 8.29 -11.55 -1.07
C SER A 50 7.81 -12.57 -0.04
N SER A 51 8.74 -13.27 0.59
CA SER A 51 8.46 -14.16 1.72
C SER A 51 9.44 -13.84 2.83
N LYS A 52 8.94 -13.61 4.01
CA LYS A 52 9.71 -13.45 5.25
C LYS A 52 9.31 -14.55 6.21
N LEU A 53 10.30 -15.31 6.69
CA LEU A 53 10.14 -16.38 7.63
C LEU A 53 10.97 -16.08 8.88
N ASN A 54 10.33 -16.11 10.04
CA ASN A 54 10.99 -15.97 11.32
C ASN A 54 10.64 -17.17 12.20
N ASP A 55 11.66 -17.88 12.67
CA ASP A 55 11.55 -18.94 13.65
C ASP A 55 12.33 -18.55 14.90
N THR A 56 11.69 -18.68 16.04
CA THR A 56 12.32 -18.44 17.33
C THR A 56 12.04 -19.61 18.25
N THR A 57 13.09 -20.23 18.74
CA THR A 57 13.00 -21.27 19.76
C THR A 57 13.81 -20.86 20.96
N ILE A 58 13.15 -20.71 22.10
CA ILE A 58 13.78 -20.50 23.40
C ILE A 58 13.51 -21.76 24.23
N SER A 59 14.55 -22.45 24.58
CA SER A 59 14.47 -23.64 25.45
C SER A 59 15.28 -23.44 26.72
N GLN A 60 14.85 -24.09 27.79
CA GLN A 60 15.49 -24.06 29.10
C GLN A 60 16.17 -25.41 29.38
N SER A 61 17.47 -25.39 29.58
CA SER A 61 18.20 -26.57 30.11
C SER A 61 18.27 -26.43 31.61
N SER A 62 17.41 -27.18 32.33
CA SER A 62 17.36 -27.14 33.79
C SER A 62 18.68 -27.58 34.41
N SER A 63 19.17 -26.82 35.37
CA SER A 63 20.26 -27.23 36.23
C SER A 63 19.72 -28.19 37.28
N ASN A 64 20.42 -29.29 37.51
CA ASN A 64 20.01 -30.30 38.49
C ASN A 64 21.03 -30.34 39.63
N LEU A 65 20.58 -30.02 40.84
CA LEU A 65 21.32 -30.33 42.04
C LEU A 65 20.77 -31.65 42.60
N PHE A 66 21.57 -32.69 42.45
CA PHE A 66 21.18 -34.05 42.80
C PHE A 66 22.08 -34.62 43.91
N SER A 67 21.46 -35.27 44.90
CA SER A 67 22.12 -36.09 45.90
C SER A 67 21.31 -37.34 46.17
N ALA A 68 21.98 -38.49 46.26
CA ALA A 68 21.32 -39.78 46.58
C ALA A 68 20.79 -39.82 48.02
N ASN A 69 21.38 -39.05 48.93
CA ASN A 69 21.02 -39.10 50.35
C ASN A 69 20.44 -37.79 50.89
N ASN A 70 21.26 -36.76 51.01
CA ASN A 70 20.84 -35.50 51.62
C ASN A 70 21.34 -34.30 50.83
N ILE A 71 20.49 -33.27 50.72
CA ILE A 71 20.87 -31.92 50.32
C ILE A 71 20.62 -31.02 51.52
N ASN A 72 21.67 -30.36 51.99
CA ASN A 72 21.60 -29.39 53.09
C ASN A 72 22.01 -28.02 52.53
N LEU A 73 21.08 -27.06 52.48
CA LEU A 73 21.33 -25.72 52.00
C LEU A 73 21.15 -24.71 53.15
N LYS A 74 22.11 -23.83 53.30
CA LYS A 74 22.06 -22.74 54.27
C LYS A 74 22.53 -21.45 53.62
N ALA A 75 21.65 -20.50 53.44
CA ALA A 75 21.93 -19.16 52.92
C ALA A 75 20.84 -18.20 53.31
N ASN A 76 21.08 -16.90 53.33
CA ASN A 76 20.04 -15.89 53.57
C ASN A 76 18.98 -15.92 52.46
N ASN A 77 19.40 -16.01 51.21
CA ASN A 77 18.51 -16.15 50.07
C ASN A 77 18.88 -17.38 49.24
N ILE A 78 17.89 -18.18 48.88
CA ILE A 78 18.05 -19.33 47.96
C ILE A 78 17.09 -19.13 46.80
N ASN A 79 17.65 -19.04 45.59
CA ASN A 79 16.89 -18.91 44.34
C ASN A 79 17.05 -20.19 43.51
N VAL A 80 15.94 -20.85 43.19
CA VAL A 80 15.87 -22.00 42.28
C VAL A 80 15.13 -21.53 41.04
N ILE A 81 15.83 -21.39 39.91
CA ILE A 81 15.29 -20.75 38.71
C ILE A 81 15.17 -21.80 37.59
N ALA A 82 13.94 -22.18 37.25
CA ALA A 82 13.62 -23.19 36.22
C ALA A 82 14.56 -24.42 36.30
N SER A 83 14.82 -24.88 37.52
CA SER A 83 15.86 -25.87 37.87
C SER A 83 15.35 -26.81 38.90
N ASN A 84 16.06 -27.95 39.07
CA ASN A 84 15.60 -29.02 39.94
C ASN A 84 16.55 -29.17 41.14
N LEU A 85 15.97 -29.35 42.34
CA LEU A 85 16.62 -29.91 43.51
C LEU A 85 16.05 -31.31 43.74
N LYS A 86 16.89 -32.36 43.73
CA LYS A 86 16.43 -33.74 43.89
C LYS A 86 17.28 -34.49 44.89
N SER A 87 16.62 -35.04 45.91
CA SER A 87 17.31 -35.84 46.92
C SER A 87 16.34 -36.71 47.72
N THR A 88 16.86 -37.72 48.40
CA THR A 88 16.08 -38.47 49.40
C THR A 88 15.62 -37.57 50.54
N ASN A 89 16.50 -36.73 51.06
CA ASN A 89 16.16 -35.74 52.07
C ASN A 89 16.70 -34.35 51.67
N ILE A 90 15.91 -33.32 51.93
CA ILE A 90 16.31 -31.92 51.69
C ILE A 90 16.08 -31.12 52.97
N ASP A 91 17.11 -30.48 53.50
CA ASP A 91 17.03 -29.51 54.62
C ASP A 91 17.50 -28.15 54.17
N ILE A 92 16.60 -27.20 54.16
CA ILE A 92 16.85 -25.83 53.74
C ILE A 92 16.69 -24.90 54.94
N LYS A 93 17.74 -24.12 55.25
CA LYS A 93 17.73 -23.02 56.22
C LYS A 93 17.98 -21.70 55.51
N THR A 94 16.94 -20.90 55.39
CA THR A 94 16.99 -19.65 54.62
C THR A 94 15.95 -18.65 55.10
N ASP A 95 16.25 -17.37 55.01
CA ASP A 95 15.28 -16.32 55.25
C ASP A 95 14.29 -16.24 54.08
N LEU A 96 14.77 -16.48 52.84
CA LEU A 96 13.97 -16.43 51.64
C LEU A 96 14.31 -17.61 50.69
N LEU A 97 13.32 -18.44 50.37
CA LEU A 97 13.39 -19.45 49.33
C LEU A 97 12.52 -19.00 48.14
N ASN A 98 13.15 -18.67 47.01
CA ASN A 98 12.47 -18.29 45.77
C ASN A 98 12.49 -19.47 44.80
N LEU A 99 11.29 -19.91 44.39
CA LEU A 99 11.10 -20.83 43.28
C LEU A 99 10.66 -20.02 42.07
N ILE A 100 11.59 -19.79 41.17
CA ILE A 100 11.39 -18.89 40.01
C ILE A 100 11.21 -19.73 38.75
N SER A 101 10.13 -19.57 38.04
CA SER A 101 9.95 -20.18 36.74
C SER A 101 10.62 -19.38 35.62
N SER A 102 10.87 -20.06 34.52
CA SER A 102 11.30 -19.44 33.25
C SER A 102 10.37 -19.86 32.12
N LYS A 103 10.55 -19.29 30.95
CA LYS A 103 9.64 -19.47 29.83
C LYS A 103 10.37 -20.12 28.64
N GLU A 104 9.77 -21.18 28.10
CA GLU A 104 10.11 -21.70 26.78
C GLU A 104 9.16 -21.11 25.74
N THR A 105 9.70 -20.76 24.58
CA THR A 105 8.93 -20.20 23.48
C THR A 105 9.27 -20.95 22.20
N ASN A 106 8.24 -21.38 21.47
CA ASN A 106 8.36 -21.86 20.11
C ASN A 106 7.43 -20.98 19.24
N SER A 107 8.02 -20.22 18.35
CA SER A 107 7.32 -19.28 17.48
C SER A 107 7.77 -19.48 16.04
N HIS A 108 6.80 -19.63 15.17
CA HIS A 108 6.97 -19.70 13.72
C HIS A 108 6.07 -18.64 13.07
N THR A 109 6.64 -17.76 12.27
CA THR A 109 5.87 -16.75 11.52
C THR A 109 6.32 -16.70 10.07
N GLU A 110 5.37 -16.77 9.16
CA GLU A 110 5.60 -16.64 7.73
C GLU A 110 4.70 -15.56 7.15
N PHE A 111 5.32 -14.53 6.59
CA PHE A 111 4.63 -13.43 5.90
C PHE A 111 4.98 -13.49 4.42
N LYS A 112 3.98 -13.63 3.56
CA LYS A 112 4.14 -13.66 2.10
C LYS A 112 3.33 -12.57 1.44
N THR A 113 3.93 -11.91 0.47
CA THR A 113 3.24 -11.02 -0.45
C THR A 113 3.44 -11.51 -1.88
N LYS A 114 2.40 -11.46 -2.66
CA LYS A 114 2.44 -11.69 -4.11
C LYS A 114 1.68 -10.57 -4.79
N SER A 115 2.27 -9.97 -5.81
CA SER A 115 1.61 -8.96 -6.63
C SER A 115 1.75 -9.36 -8.09
N GLY A 116 0.63 -9.45 -8.78
CA GLY A 116 0.54 -9.64 -10.23
C GLY A 116 -0.03 -8.39 -10.89
N ILE A 117 -0.40 -8.50 -12.17
CA ILE A 117 -0.96 -7.38 -12.95
C ILE A 117 -2.29 -6.91 -12.33
N ILE A 118 -3.20 -7.81 -12.02
CA ILE A 118 -4.55 -7.45 -11.57
C ILE A 118 -4.69 -7.50 -10.06
N THR A 119 -4.09 -8.50 -9.41
CA THR A 119 -4.32 -8.77 -7.98
C THR A 119 -3.02 -8.80 -7.19
N ALA A 120 -3.13 -8.41 -5.92
CA ALA A 120 -2.12 -8.59 -4.90
C ALA A 120 -2.68 -9.46 -3.77
N THR A 121 -1.86 -10.35 -3.23
CA THR A 121 -2.22 -11.24 -2.13
C THR A 121 -1.21 -11.07 -0.99
N ILE A 122 -1.72 -10.94 0.21
CA ILE A 122 -0.97 -10.98 1.47
C ILE A 122 -1.39 -12.23 2.21
N GLU A 123 -0.43 -13.02 2.66
CA GLU A 123 -0.63 -14.21 3.48
C GLU A 123 0.25 -14.07 4.73
N ASP A 124 -0.39 -14.07 5.89
CA ASP A 124 0.23 -14.02 7.21
C ASP A 124 -0.21 -15.25 7.97
N LYS A 125 0.75 -16.13 8.23
CA LYS A 125 0.48 -17.34 9.02
C LYS A 125 1.57 -17.55 10.05
N GLY A 126 1.20 -18.19 11.13
CA GLY A 126 2.16 -18.53 12.15
C GLY A 126 1.55 -19.29 13.31
N SER A 127 2.43 -19.61 14.20
CA SER A 127 2.10 -20.19 15.50
C SER A 127 3.04 -19.66 16.56
N ILE A 128 2.52 -19.51 17.75
CA ILE A 128 3.31 -19.21 18.94
C ILE A 128 2.85 -20.14 20.06
N LYS A 129 3.79 -20.75 20.76
CA LYS A 129 3.51 -21.56 21.94
C LYS A 129 4.53 -21.20 23.01
N GLU A 130 4.04 -20.78 24.14
CA GLU A 130 4.82 -20.44 25.31
C GLU A 130 4.45 -21.37 26.47
N ILE A 131 5.45 -21.99 27.09
CA ILE A 131 5.28 -22.91 28.21
C ILE A 131 6.14 -22.40 29.36
N GLU A 132 5.58 -22.39 30.55
CA GLU A 132 6.31 -22.10 31.77
C GLU A 132 7.05 -23.33 32.26
N ILE A 133 8.34 -23.20 32.57
CA ILE A 133 9.19 -24.22 33.18
C ILE A 133 9.39 -23.82 34.64
N PRO A 134 8.75 -24.50 35.58
CA PRO A 134 8.84 -24.17 37.00
C PRO A 134 10.20 -24.59 37.60
N ALA A 135 10.54 -24.01 38.73
CA ALA A 135 11.52 -24.56 39.63
C ALA A 135 10.92 -25.80 40.35
N VAL A 136 11.68 -26.86 40.47
CA VAL A 136 11.19 -28.14 40.96
C VAL A 136 12.02 -28.60 42.16
N ILE A 137 11.34 -29.01 43.24
CA ILE A 137 11.96 -29.67 44.40
C ILE A 137 11.39 -31.09 44.49
N GLU A 138 12.22 -32.08 44.20
CA GLU A 138 11.87 -33.49 44.29
C GLU A 138 12.52 -34.09 45.55
N VAL A 139 11.70 -34.66 46.40
CA VAL A 139 12.11 -35.29 47.66
C VAL A 139 11.45 -36.66 47.78
N ASP A 140 12.24 -37.67 48.08
CA ASP A 140 11.73 -39.04 48.22
C ASP A 140 11.26 -39.34 49.64
N ASN A 141 11.88 -38.77 50.68
CA ASN A 141 11.59 -39.08 52.07
C ASN A 141 11.22 -37.82 52.86
N LYS A 142 12.12 -36.84 53.05
CA LYS A 142 11.89 -35.73 53.97
C LYS A 142 12.34 -34.37 53.42
N PHE A 143 11.43 -33.37 53.45
CA PHE A 143 11.74 -31.97 53.15
C PHE A 143 11.56 -31.10 54.38
N ILE A 144 12.64 -30.55 54.89
CA ILE A 144 12.66 -29.64 56.04
C ILE A 144 12.96 -28.25 55.56
N LEU A 145 12.11 -27.27 55.91
CA LEU A 145 12.35 -25.85 55.69
C LEU A 145 12.37 -25.12 57.03
N ASN A 146 13.52 -24.54 57.38
CA ASN A 146 13.71 -23.82 58.65
C ASN A 146 13.27 -24.62 59.87
N GLY A 147 13.63 -25.93 59.90
CA GLY A 147 13.31 -26.85 60.99
C GLY A 147 11.88 -27.43 60.96
N LYS A 148 11.02 -27.02 60.03
CA LYS A 148 9.66 -27.52 59.88
C LYS A 148 9.61 -28.56 58.77
N ASP A 149 9.08 -29.77 59.07
CA ASP A 149 8.83 -30.79 58.05
C ASP A 149 7.61 -30.45 57.21
N ILE A 150 7.84 -30.26 55.91
CA ILE A 150 6.81 -29.91 54.92
C ILE A 150 6.68 -30.94 53.79
N THR A 151 7.20 -32.16 53.99
CA THR A 151 7.24 -33.24 53.00
C THR A 151 5.86 -33.60 52.43
N ASN A 152 4.91 -33.88 53.32
CA ASN A 152 3.59 -34.41 52.96
C ASN A 152 2.46 -33.42 53.10
N LYS A 153 2.72 -32.21 53.56
CA LYS A 153 1.70 -31.22 53.83
C LYS A 153 2.20 -29.81 53.55
N LEU A 154 2.09 -29.38 52.30
CA LEU A 154 2.28 -28.02 51.93
C LEU A 154 0.93 -27.32 52.09
N ASP A 155 0.84 -26.38 53.05
CA ASP A 155 -0.33 -25.52 53.19
C ASP A 155 -0.19 -24.26 52.28
N THR A 156 -1.34 -23.63 52.03
CA THR A 156 -1.40 -22.45 51.16
C THR A 156 -0.45 -21.33 51.59
N LYS A 157 -0.33 -21.10 52.92
CA LYS A 157 0.56 -20.07 53.48
C LYS A 157 2.05 -20.40 53.27
N THR A 158 2.41 -21.66 53.39
CA THR A 158 3.79 -22.11 53.18
C THR A 158 4.15 -22.04 51.69
N TYR A 159 3.24 -22.47 50.81
CA TYR A 159 3.42 -22.36 49.37
C TYR A 159 3.56 -20.91 48.93
N ASP A 160 2.69 -20.02 49.41
CA ASP A 160 2.72 -18.60 49.09
C ASP A 160 4.05 -17.92 49.50
N LYS A 161 4.59 -18.30 50.64
CA LYS A 161 5.93 -17.83 51.08
C LYS A 161 7.07 -18.35 50.19
N ILE A 162 6.97 -19.58 49.71
CA ILE A 162 8.02 -20.22 48.88
C ILE A 162 7.95 -19.68 47.42
N SER A 163 6.77 -19.41 46.89
CA SER A 163 6.57 -19.05 45.48
C SER A 163 6.43 -17.55 45.22
N ASN A 164 6.87 -16.72 46.15
CA ASN A 164 6.47 -15.31 46.22
C ASN A 164 7.19 -14.36 45.26
N SER A 165 8.01 -14.84 44.34
CA SER A 165 8.57 -13.95 43.35
C SER A 165 8.77 -14.62 42.01
N LEU A 166 8.09 -14.14 40.99
CA LEU A 166 8.36 -14.37 39.57
C LEU A 166 7.90 -15.70 38.94
N SER A 167 7.17 -16.58 39.61
CA SER A 167 6.36 -17.58 38.90
C SER A 167 5.23 -16.88 38.17
N SER A 168 4.82 -17.37 37.00
CA SER A 168 3.63 -16.82 36.37
C SER A 168 2.46 -16.92 37.35
N ASN A 169 1.67 -15.87 37.44
CA ASN A 169 0.47 -15.85 38.27
C ASN A 169 -0.44 -17.06 37.96
N GLU A 170 -0.40 -17.53 36.72
CA GLU A 170 -1.22 -18.65 36.24
C GLU A 170 -0.86 -20.00 36.89
N VAL A 171 0.44 -20.36 37.02
CA VAL A 171 0.85 -21.58 37.73
C VAL A 171 0.57 -21.43 39.22
N LYS A 172 0.90 -20.27 39.80
CA LYS A 172 0.62 -19.96 41.19
C LYS A 172 -0.88 -20.09 41.52
N GLU A 173 -1.75 -19.51 40.70
CA GLU A 173 -3.20 -19.62 40.87
C GLU A 173 -3.71 -21.06 40.75
N LYS A 174 -3.19 -21.83 39.78
CA LYS A 174 -3.55 -23.24 39.64
C LYS A 174 -3.17 -24.05 40.90
N VAL A 175 -1.93 -23.89 41.40
CA VAL A 175 -1.50 -24.56 42.63
C VAL A 175 -2.30 -24.13 43.84
N LEU A 176 -2.53 -22.83 44.02
CA LEU A 176 -3.33 -22.30 45.13
C LEU A 176 -4.78 -22.79 45.07
N LYS A 177 -5.36 -22.93 43.89
CA LYS A 177 -6.70 -23.48 43.68
C LYS A 177 -6.77 -24.95 44.09
N GLU A 178 -5.78 -25.75 43.70
CA GLU A 178 -5.71 -27.18 44.13
C GLU A 178 -5.53 -27.30 45.63
N LEU A 179 -4.64 -26.48 46.23
CA LEU A 179 -4.40 -26.47 47.68
C LEU A 179 -5.67 -26.00 48.48
N SER A 180 -6.44 -25.06 47.94
CA SER A 180 -7.65 -24.56 48.60
C SER A 180 -8.82 -25.53 48.53
N SER A 181 -8.81 -26.50 47.62
CA SER A 181 -9.83 -27.54 47.49
C SER A 181 -9.70 -28.70 48.48
N ASN A 182 -8.98 -28.54 49.59
CA ASN A 182 -8.71 -29.53 50.64
C ASN A 182 -7.94 -30.78 50.17
N LYS A 183 -7.30 -30.74 49.01
CA LYS A 183 -6.31 -31.72 48.61
C LYS A 183 -4.99 -31.38 49.27
N THR A 184 -4.46 -32.32 50.04
CA THR A 184 -3.06 -32.27 50.46
C THR A 184 -2.19 -32.54 49.22
N LEU A 185 -1.66 -31.51 48.61
CA LEU A 185 -0.67 -31.69 47.55
C LEU A 185 0.71 -31.89 48.18
N ASN A 186 1.37 -32.96 47.80
CA ASN A 186 2.80 -33.11 48.07
C ASN A 186 3.61 -32.32 47.05
N ILE A 187 4.86 -32.06 47.36
CA ILE A 187 5.75 -31.28 46.49
C ILE A 187 5.89 -31.85 45.07
N LYS A 188 5.78 -33.19 44.94
CA LYS A 188 5.85 -33.87 43.66
C LYS A 188 4.64 -33.59 42.75
N GLU A 189 3.45 -33.51 43.33
CA GLU A 189 2.23 -33.16 42.61
C GLU A 189 2.23 -31.68 42.17
N ILE A 190 2.75 -30.77 43.01
CA ILE A 190 2.93 -29.37 42.66
C ILE A 190 3.85 -29.21 41.46
N ASN A 191 4.93 -29.96 41.40
CA ASN A 191 5.92 -29.93 40.32
C ASN A 191 5.35 -30.36 38.96
N GLN A 192 4.22 -31.04 38.92
CA GLN A 192 3.56 -31.48 37.69
C GLN A 192 2.63 -30.40 37.08
N ILE A 193 2.32 -29.33 37.82
CA ILE A 193 1.44 -28.29 37.37
C ILE A 193 2.22 -27.31 36.49
N LYS A 194 1.95 -27.33 35.19
CA LYS A 194 2.55 -26.44 34.20
C LYS A 194 1.48 -25.53 33.60
N ALA A 195 1.87 -24.34 33.25
CA ALA A 195 1.00 -23.41 32.49
C ALA A 195 1.42 -23.31 31.03
N THR A 196 0.44 -23.30 30.16
CA THR A 196 0.61 -22.80 28.80
C THR A 196 0.25 -21.33 28.82
N LEU A 197 1.24 -20.44 28.71
CA LEU A 197 1.07 -19.00 28.87
C LEU A 197 0.37 -18.39 27.65
N ASN A 198 0.77 -18.83 26.47
CA ASN A 198 0.24 -18.35 25.22
C ASN A 198 0.28 -19.47 24.18
N SER A 199 -0.82 -19.69 23.51
CA SER A 199 -0.88 -20.60 22.37
C SER A 199 -1.83 -20.01 21.35
N LYS A 200 -1.29 -19.66 20.19
CA LYS A 200 -2.04 -19.04 19.11
C LYS A 200 -1.54 -19.58 17.78
N GLU A 201 -2.47 -19.91 16.92
CA GLU A 201 -2.21 -20.18 15.51
C GLU A 201 -3.05 -19.25 14.64
N TRP A 202 -2.50 -18.81 13.53
CA TRP A 202 -3.22 -17.99 12.57
C TRP A 202 -2.79 -18.34 11.16
N ASN A 203 -3.72 -18.18 10.25
CA ASN A 203 -3.50 -18.33 8.82
C ASN A 203 -4.46 -17.35 8.12
N ASP A 204 -3.96 -16.16 7.86
CA ASP A 204 -4.74 -15.09 7.26
C ASP A 204 -4.27 -14.81 5.85
N LYS A 205 -5.21 -14.86 4.90
CA LYS A 205 -4.95 -14.58 3.51
C LYS A 205 -5.96 -13.56 3.00
N THR A 206 -5.43 -12.49 2.41
CA THR A 206 -6.23 -11.43 1.84
C THR A 206 -5.77 -11.13 0.42
N THR A 207 -6.70 -11.08 -0.52
CA THR A 207 -6.45 -10.71 -1.92
C THR A 207 -7.20 -9.43 -2.24
N THR A 208 -6.52 -8.50 -2.91
CA THR A 208 -7.06 -7.21 -3.34
C THR A 208 -6.64 -6.93 -4.78
N LEU A 209 -7.09 -5.84 -5.36
CA LEU A 209 -6.48 -5.32 -6.58
C LEU A 209 -5.02 -4.96 -6.31
N SER A 210 -4.15 -5.22 -7.27
CA SER A 210 -2.81 -4.61 -7.32
C SER A 210 -2.95 -3.13 -7.68
N GLY A 211 -1.87 -2.34 -7.54
CA GLY A 211 -1.90 -0.96 -8.04
C GLY A 211 -2.18 -0.87 -9.54
N ILE A 212 -1.62 -1.79 -10.33
CA ILE A 212 -1.91 -1.90 -11.77
C ILE A 212 -3.38 -2.27 -11.99
N GLY A 213 -3.90 -3.25 -11.26
CA GLY A 213 -5.31 -3.65 -11.31
C GLY A 213 -6.26 -2.50 -10.96
N THR A 214 -5.91 -1.69 -9.99
CA THR A 214 -6.66 -0.48 -9.63
C THR A 214 -6.73 0.51 -10.79
N LEU A 215 -5.62 0.77 -11.47
CA LEU A 215 -5.60 1.66 -12.64
C LEU A 215 -6.44 1.11 -13.80
N ILE A 216 -6.39 -0.19 -14.06
CA ILE A 216 -7.23 -0.84 -15.09
C ILE A 216 -8.72 -0.69 -14.72
N VAL A 217 -9.10 -0.99 -13.48
CA VAL A 217 -10.49 -0.81 -13.02
C VAL A 217 -10.91 0.66 -13.16
N THR A 218 -10.06 1.61 -12.81
CA THR A 218 -10.33 3.04 -12.96
C THR A 218 -10.57 3.39 -14.42
N ALA A 219 -9.69 3.01 -15.34
CA ALA A 219 -9.82 3.30 -16.76
C ALA A 219 -11.12 2.72 -17.36
N VAL A 220 -11.39 1.44 -17.08
CA VAL A 220 -12.61 0.78 -17.55
C VAL A 220 -13.87 1.41 -16.95
N THR A 221 -13.87 1.71 -15.65
CA THR A 221 -15.02 2.34 -15.00
C THR A 221 -15.28 3.74 -15.58
N THR A 222 -14.23 4.53 -15.79
CA THR A 222 -14.36 5.87 -16.42
C THR A 222 -14.96 5.77 -17.82
N TYR A 223 -14.53 4.80 -18.60
CA TYR A 223 -15.12 4.54 -19.93
C TYR A 223 -16.60 4.14 -19.84
N LEU A 224 -16.92 3.13 -19.03
CA LEU A 224 -18.29 2.63 -18.90
C LEU A 224 -19.28 3.66 -18.34
N THR A 225 -18.80 4.60 -17.56
CA THR A 225 -19.59 5.67 -16.94
C THR A 225 -19.43 7.01 -17.65
N ALA A 226 -18.78 7.04 -18.81
CA ALA A 226 -18.62 8.25 -19.59
C ALA A 226 -20.00 8.90 -19.86
N GLY A 227 -20.17 10.14 -19.39
CA GLY A 227 -21.44 10.85 -19.48
C GLY A 227 -22.45 10.59 -18.35
N ALA A 228 -22.25 9.59 -17.46
CA ALA A 228 -23.18 9.33 -16.36
C ALA A 228 -23.31 10.53 -15.40
N GLY A 229 -22.19 11.15 -15.06
CA GLY A 229 -22.21 12.37 -14.24
C GLY A 229 -22.91 13.54 -14.90
N SER A 230 -22.71 13.73 -16.20
CA SER A 230 -23.42 14.77 -16.99
C SER A 230 -24.92 14.46 -17.12
N ALA A 231 -25.28 13.19 -17.31
CA ALA A 231 -26.68 12.78 -17.35
C ALA A 231 -27.38 13.03 -16.00
N LEU A 232 -26.71 12.73 -14.88
CA LEU A 232 -27.24 13.02 -13.55
C LEU A 232 -27.37 14.53 -13.33
N ALA A 233 -26.35 15.32 -13.69
CA ALA A 233 -26.41 16.78 -13.62
C ALA A 233 -27.60 17.35 -14.41
N ALA A 234 -27.82 16.86 -15.63
CA ALA A 234 -28.97 17.25 -16.44
C ALA A 234 -30.31 16.83 -15.80
N SER A 235 -30.40 15.63 -15.24
CA SER A 235 -31.62 15.15 -14.54
C SER A 235 -31.96 15.96 -13.29
N LEU A 236 -30.95 16.53 -12.62
CA LEU A 236 -31.11 17.42 -11.48
C LEU A 236 -31.36 18.88 -11.88
N GLY A 237 -31.39 19.20 -13.18
CA GLY A 237 -31.58 20.54 -13.69
C GLY A 237 -30.41 21.49 -13.40
N THR A 238 -29.22 20.96 -13.11
CA THR A 238 -28.02 21.76 -12.88
C THR A 238 -27.40 22.22 -14.19
N THR A 239 -26.83 23.42 -14.21
CA THR A 239 -26.20 24.02 -15.40
C THR A 239 -24.84 24.64 -15.03
N GLY A 240 -24.00 24.91 -16.03
CA GLY A 240 -22.72 25.57 -15.83
C GLY A 240 -21.81 24.90 -14.82
N ALA A 241 -21.22 25.67 -13.91
CA ALA A 241 -20.31 25.18 -12.88
C ALA A 241 -20.93 24.11 -11.96
N SER A 242 -22.23 24.23 -11.65
CA SER A 242 -22.95 23.22 -10.83
C SER A 242 -23.07 21.89 -11.55
N ALA A 243 -23.32 21.89 -12.86
CA ALA A 243 -23.35 20.67 -13.66
C ALA A 243 -21.97 19.99 -13.72
N ALA A 244 -20.91 20.76 -13.97
CA ALA A 244 -19.54 20.24 -13.96
C ALA A 244 -19.14 19.64 -12.60
N THR A 245 -19.50 20.30 -11.51
CA THR A 245 -19.24 19.83 -10.15
C THR A 245 -20.02 18.55 -9.85
N THR A 246 -21.30 18.48 -10.20
CA THR A 246 -22.12 17.28 -10.05
C THR A 246 -21.53 16.10 -10.83
N ALA A 247 -21.12 16.33 -12.07
CA ALA A 247 -20.48 15.32 -12.91
C ALA A 247 -19.15 14.82 -12.31
N ALA A 248 -18.31 15.73 -11.85
CA ALA A 248 -17.01 15.39 -11.23
C ALA A 248 -17.18 14.53 -9.96
N ILE A 249 -18.08 14.94 -9.06
CA ILE A 249 -18.39 14.18 -7.84
C ILE A 249 -18.92 12.79 -8.19
N THR A 250 -19.88 12.71 -9.11
CA THR A 250 -20.51 11.44 -9.52
C THR A 250 -19.47 10.47 -10.08
N ASN A 251 -18.63 10.93 -10.99
CA ASN A 251 -17.58 10.09 -11.58
C ASN A 251 -16.57 9.62 -10.54
N ALA A 252 -16.15 10.49 -9.61
CA ALA A 252 -15.24 10.12 -8.53
C ALA A 252 -15.86 9.08 -7.58
N VAL A 253 -17.13 9.24 -7.23
CA VAL A 253 -17.88 8.30 -6.39
C VAL A 253 -18.00 6.92 -7.08
N ILE A 254 -18.36 6.89 -8.36
CA ILE A 254 -18.49 5.63 -9.10
C ILE A 254 -17.15 4.92 -9.21
N ALA A 255 -16.08 5.63 -9.57
CA ALA A 255 -14.73 5.04 -9.69
C ALA A 255 -14.25 4.46 -8.35
N ASN A 256 -14.36 5.23 -7.26
CA ASN A 256 -13.96 4.79 -5.93
C ASN A 256 -14.79 3.58 -5.45
N THR A 257 -16.10 3.62 -5.64
CA THR A 257 -17.01 2.50 -5.28
C THR A 257 -16.66 1.24 -6.07
N SER A 258 -16.34 1.33 -7.36
CA SER A 258 -15.96 0.18 -8.19
C SER A 258 -14.67 -0.48 -7.70
N ILE A 259 -13.66 0.31 -7.32
CA ILE A 259 -12.41 -0.18 -6.74
C ILE A 259 -12.68 -0.88 -5.40
N GLN A 260 -13.45 -0.26 -4.52
CA GLN A 260 -13.77 -0.82 -3.20
C GLN A 260 -14.59 -2.10 -3.33
N ALA A 261 -15.61 -2.14 -4.18
CA ALA A 261 -16.40 -3.34 -4.45
C ALA A 261 -15.52 -4.49 -4.98
N SER A 262 -14.61 -4.20 -5.91
CA SER A 262 -13.65 -5.19 -6.40
C SER A 262 -12.77 -5.75 -5.28
N ASN A 263 -12.25 -4.91 -4.39
CA ASN A 263 -11.44 -5.32 -3.24
C ASN A 263 -12.25 -6.14 -2.22
N MET A 264 -13.50 -5.77 -1.97
CA MET A 264 -14.40 -6.55 -1.10
C MET A 264 -14.66 -7.95 -1.66
N ILE A 265 -14.94 -8.05 -2.96
CA ILE A 265 -15.18 -9.35 -3.65
C ILE A 265 -13.91 -10.20 -3.62
N LEU A 266 -12.76 -9.65 -4.03
CA LEU A 266 -11.49 -10.37 -4.09
C LEU A 266 -10.99 -10.84 -2.72
N SER A 267 -11.31 -10.11 -1.67
CA SER A 267 -10.92 -10.45 -0.29
C SER A 267 -11.93 -11.33 0.44
N ASN A 268 -13.02 -11.76 -0.22
CA ASN A 268 -14.14 -12.43 0.45
C ASN A 268 -14.71 -11.62 1.64
N GLY A 269 -14.83 -10.31 1.48
CA GLY A 269 -15.38 -9.41 2.50
C GLY A 269 -14.44 -9.10 3.65
N LYS A 270 -13.17 -9.52 3.62
CA LYS A 270 -12.17 -9.14 4.63
C LYS A 270 -11.84 -7.65 4.56
N VAL A 271 -11.65 -7.12 3.36
CA VAL A 271 -11.55 -5.68 3.15
C VAL A 271 -12.95 -5.08 3.23
N LYS A 272 -13.12 -4.10 4.11
CA LYS A 272 -14.39 -3.41 4.34
C LYS A 272 -14.50 -2.18 3.45
N PHE A 273 -15.73 -1.75 3.21
CA PHE A 273 -16.00 -0.51 2.51
C PHE A 273 -15.50 0.69 3.34
N ASP A 274 -14.70 1.54 2.71
CA ASP A 274 -14.09 2.71 3.34
C ASP A 274 -14.84 3.99 2.94
N ILE A 275 -15.72 4.44 3.82
CA ILE A 275 -16.52 5.65 3.62
C ILE A 275 -15.62 6.90 3.63
N ASP A 276 -14.52 6.90 4.40
CA ASP A 276 -13.59 8.04 4.45
C ASP A 276 -12.90 8.24 3.10
N SER A 277 -12.41 7.15 2.48
CA SER A 277 -11.85 7.18 1.12
C SER A 277 -12.87 7.70 0.09
N LEU A 278 -14.12 7.23 0.16
CA LEU A 278 -15.19 7.69 -0.72
C LEU A 278 -15.46 9.18 -0.53
N THR A 279 -15.57 9.63 0.71
CA THR A 279 -15.81 11.04 1.06
C THR A 279 -14.67 11.92 0.56
N LYS A 280 -13.42 11.52 0.78
CA LYS A 280 -12.24 12.25 0.26
C LYS A 280 -12.25 12.37 -1.27
N SER A 281 -12.60 11.30 -1.97
CA SER A 281 -12.72 11.31 -3.43
C SER A 281 -13.81 12.29 -3.93
N ALA A 282 -14.98 12.24 -3.30
CA ALA A 282 -16.09 13.14 -3.63
C ALA A 282 -15.76 14.62 -3.34
N LEU A 283 -15.17 14.89 -2.16
CA LEU A 283 -14.76 16.25 -1.77
C LEU A 283 -13.67 16.80 -2.70
N SER A 284 -12.65 16.00 -3.01
CA SER A 284 -11.57 16.41 -3.91
C SER A 284 -12.11 16.77 -5.29
N ALA A 285 -12.96 15.92 -5.85
CA ALA A 285 -13.58 16.17 -7.15
C ALA A 285 -14.51 17.41 -7.13
N GLY A 286 -15.33 17.56 -6.08
CA GLY A 286 -16.26 18.68 -5.94
C GLY A 286 -15.54 20.01 -5.75
N ILE A 287 -14.61 20.09 -4.80
CA ILE A 287 -13.85 21.33 -4.54
C ILE A 287 -12.96 21.66 -5.74
N GLY A 288 -12.32 20.65 -6.35
CA GLY A 288 -11.50 20.85 -7.54
C GLY A 288 -12.28 21.41 -8.72
N SER A 289 -13.45 20.85 -9.00
CA SER A 289 -14.33 21.33 -10.07
C SER A 289 -14.86 22.75 -9.82
N MET A 290 -15.28 23.05 -8.59
CA MET A 290 -15.72 24.41 -8.24
C MET A 290 -14.58 25.43 -8.35
N ALA A 291 -13.41 25.11 -7.82
CA ALA A 291 -12.24 25.98 -7.89
C ALA A 291 -11.85 26.25 -9.34
N SER A 292 -11.76 25.21 -10.17
CA SER A 292 -11.43 25.33 -11.59
C SER A 292 -12.49 26.16 -12.34
N SER A 293 -13.77 25.91 -12.07
CA SER A 293 -14.86 26.69 -12.70
C SER A 293 -14.77 28.17 -12.33
N TYR A 294 -14.51 28.50 -11.06
CA TYR A 294 -14.35 29.89 -10.60
C TYR A 294 -13.13 30.57 -11.23
N ILE A 295 -11.98 29.86 -11.23
CA ILE A 295 -10.73 30.38 -11.84
C ILE A 295 -10.93 30.63 -13.33
N ASN A 296 -11.50 29.68 -14.05
CA ASN A 296 -11.69 29.77 -15.50
C ASN A 296 -12.80 30.78 -15.91
N SER A 297 -13.72 31.11 -15.01
CA SER A 297 -14.70 32.18 -15.24
C SER A 297 -14.15 33.61 -15.04
N SER A 298 -12.98 33.73 -14.44
CA SER A 298 -12.33 35.00 -14.19
C SER A 298 -11.65 35.55 -15.46
N THR A 299 -12.24 36.52 -16.10
CA THR A 299 -11.69 37.19 -17.30
C THR A 299 -10.27 37.71 -17.07
N TYR A 300 -9.96 38.18 -15.85
CA TYR A 300 -8.62 38.65 -15.51
C TYR A 300 -7.59 37.49 -15.52
N LEU A 301 -7.92 36.36 -14.92
CA LEU A 301 -7.00 35.23 -14.83
C LEU A 301 -6.82 34.53 -16.18
N THR A 302 -7.86 34.45 -17.00
CA THR A 302 -7.84 33.78 -18.29
C THR A 302 -7.19 34.60 -19.39
N ASN A 303 -7.39 35.95 -19.38
CA ASN A 303 -6.90 36.84 -20.43
C ASN A 303 -5.55 37.48 -20.10
N SER A 304 -4.98 37.21 -18.91
CA SER A 304 -3.67 37.73 -18.52
C SER A 304 -2.67 36.58 -18.46
N ASN A 305 -1.64 36.68 -19.28
CA ASN A 305 -0.61 35.64 -19.35
C ASN A 305 0.62 36.02 -18.51
N LEU A 306 1.14 35.08 -17.73
CA LEU A 306 2.45 35.23 -17.09
C LEU A 306 3.57 35.11 -18.11
N ILE A 307 3.39 34.19 -19.07
CA ILE A 307 4.29 33.98 -20.20
C ILE A 307 3.42 34.03 -21.44
N SER A 308 3.74 34.91 -22.36
CA SER A 308 3.12 34.96 -23.68
C SER A 308 4.22 35.00 -24.73
N SER A 309 4.30 33.93 -25.50
CA SER A 309 5.23 33.80 -26.63
C SER A 309 4.57 33.02 -27.74
N ASN A 310 5.16 33.06 -28.95
CA ASN A 310 4.69 32.23 -30.06
C ASN A 310 4.76 30.73 -29.82
N TYR A 311 5.43 30.31 -28.74
CA TYR A 311 5.72 28.89 -28.43
C TYR A 311 5.17 28.43 -27.08
N LEU A 312 4.89 29.37 -26.17
CA LEU A 312 4.46 29.03 -24.80
C LEU A 312 3.56 30.16 -24.26
N ASP A 313 2.31 29.81 -24.00
CA ASP A 313 1.36 30.67 -23.34
C ASP A 313 0.98 30.04 -22.01
N ILE A 314 1.25 30.73 -20.89
CA ILE A 314 0.84 30.32 -19.55
C ILE A 314 0.02 31.45 -18.95
N SER A 315 -1.27 31.23 -18.80
CA SER A 315 -2.17 32.16 -18.16
C SER A 315 -2.05 32.15 -16.65
N TYR A 316 -2.48 33.21 -15.99
CA TYR A 316 -2.62 33.19 -14.52
C TYR A 316 -3.66 32.17 -14.07
N ALA A 317 -4.64 31.81 -14.90
CA ALA A 317 -5.59 30.73 -14.60
C ALA A 317 -4.92 29.36 -14.53
N ASP A 318 -3.95 29.08 -15.39
CA ASP A 318 -3.19 27.82 -15.35
C ASP A 318 -2.41 27.66 -14.05
N ILE A 319 -1.78 28.76 -13.61
CA ILE A 319 -1.06 28.79 -12.34
C ILE A 319 -2.02 28.63 -11.17
N ALA A 320 -3.13 29.36 -11.17
CA ALA A 320 -4.14 29.27 -10.11
C ALA A 320 -4.76 27.88 -10.00
N ASN A 321 -5.06 27.22 -11.13
CA ASN A 321 -5.54 25.85 -11.19
C ASN A 321 -4.50 24.86 -10.64
N THR A 322 -3.23 25.04 -11.02
CA THR A 322 -2.12 24.20 -10.54
C THR A 322 -1.95 24.29 -9.03
N LEU A 323 -1.92 25.51 -8.48
CA LEU A 323 -1.79 25.74 -7.04
C LEU A 323 -3.02 25.23 -6.28
N SER A 324 -4.22 25.49 -6.79
CA SER A 324 -5.48 25.03 -6.19
C SER A 324 -5.56 23.51 -6.13
N SER A 325 -5.26 22.83 -7.23
CA SER A 325 -5.25 21.36 -7.28
C SER A 325 -4.21 20.76 -6.32
N SER A 326 -3.03 21.38 -6.21
CA SER A 326 -1.97 20.95 -5.29
C SER A 326 -2.36 21.14 -3.82
N ALA A 327 -3.03 22.25 -3.50
CA ALA A 327 -3.55 22.53 -2.17
C ALA A 327 -4.67 21.56 -1.77
N ILE A 328 -5.58 21.24 -2.70
CA ILE A 328 -6.66 20.28 -2.49
C ILE A 328 -6.09 18.89 -2.22
N GLN A 329 -5.14 18.42 -3.04
CA GLN A 329 -4.49 17.13 -2.83
C GLN A 329 -3.77 17.06 -1.49
N SER A 330 -3.02 18.12 -1.15
CA SER A 330 -2.32 18.17 0.14
C SER A 330 -3.29 18.22 1.32
N GLY A 331 -4.33 19.04 1.25
CA GLY A 331 -5.29 19.21 2.34
C GLY A 331 -6.21 18.01 2.58
N ILE A 332 -6.66 17.34 1.53
CA ILE A 332 -7.61 16.23 1.64
C ILE A 332 -6.90 14.88 1.86
N TYR A 333 -5.80 14.63 1.13
CA TYR A 333 -5.10 13.34 1.17
C TYR A 333 -3.84 13.35 2.03
N GLY A 334 -3.43 14.53 2.55
CA GLY A 334 -2.21 14.64 3.36
C GLY A 334 -0.91 14.48 2.55
N THR A 335 -0.97 14.63 1.23
CA THR A 335 0.22 14.56 0.37
C THR A 335 1.13 15.76 0.59
N ASN A 336 2.43 15.61 0.32
CA ASN A 336 3.34 16.75 0.36
C ASN A 336 2.96 17.77 -0.72
N PHE A 337 2.78 19.04 -0.32
CA PHE A 337 2.37 20.09 -1.25
C PHE A 337 3.37 20.29 -2.41
N LYS A 338 4.68 20.23 -2.11
CA LYS A 338 5.73 20.37 -3.13
C LYS A 338 5.65 19.24 -4.17
N ASP A 339 5.43 18.00 -3.72
CA ASP A 339 5.35 16.85 -4.63
C ASP A 339 4.07 16.92 -5.48
N SER A 340 2.95 17.33 -4.88
CA SER A 340 1.70 17.59 -5.59
C SER A 340 1.85 18.73 -6.60
N LEU A 341 2.56 19.80 -6.24
CA LEU A 341 2.82 20.92 -7.12
C LEU A 341 3.69 20.53 -8.32
N LEU A 342 4.78 19.81 -8.10
CA LEU A 342 5.64 19.31 -9.18
C LEU A 342 4.88 18.37 -10.12
N SER A 343 4.03 17.50 -9.58
CA SER A 343 3.19 16.59 -10.37
C SER A 343 2.19 17.37 -11.24
N ASN A 344 1.53 18.39 -10.69
CA ASN A 344 0.57 19.22 -11.43
C ASN A 344 1.24 20.12 -12.47
N ILE A 345 2.41 20.71 -12.15
CA ILE A 345 3.20 21.48 -13.13
C ILE A 345 3.61 20.56 -14.30
N SER A 346 4.09 19.36 -13.98
CA SER A 346 4.51 18.41 -15.00
C SER A 346 3.35 17.98 -15.90
N SER A 347 2.18 17.70 -15.32
CA SER A 347 0.98 17.35 -16.07
C SER A 347 0.54 18.49 -17.00
N ASN A 348 0.50 19.73 -16.51
CA ASN A 348 0.13 20.88 -17.31
C ASN A 348 1.14 21.18 -18.43
N THR A 349 2.45 21.02 -18.14
CA THR A 349 3.51 21.10 -19.16
C THR A 349 3.33 20.01 -20.21
N GLY A 350 3.03 18.78 -19.79
CA GLY A 350 2.74 17.66 -20.67
C GLY A 350 1.55 17.93 -21.57
N ASN A 351 0.45 18.40 -21.02
CA ASN A 351 -0.77 18.75 -21.76
C ASN A 351 -0.45 19.77 -22.86
N TYR A 352 0.26 20.82 -22.51
CA TYR A 352 0.66 21.88 -23.46
C TYR A 352 1.59 21.34 -24.56
N LEU A 353 2.59 20.55 -24.19
CA LEU A 353 3.55 20.01 -25.17
C LEU A 353 2.91 18.98 -26.12
N PHE A 354 2.00 18.13 -25.63
CA PHE A 354 1.26 17.20 -26.49
C PHE A 354 0.34 17.92 -27.46
N ASP A 355 -0.26 19.01 -27.02
CA ASP A 355 -1.02 19.92 -27.85
C ASP A 355 -0.18 20.46 -29.02
N ARG A 356 1.03 20.97 -28.72
CA ARG A 356 1.98 21.44 -29.74
C ARG A 356 2.51 20.33 -30.64
N ALA A 357 2.63 19.10 -30.15
CA ALA A 357 3.00 17.95 -30.99
C ALA A 357 1.94 17.67 -32.07
N GLY A 358 0.66 17.85 -31.72
CA GLY A 358 -0.44 17.80 -32.69
C GLY A 358 -0.27 18.83 -33.79
N ASP A 359 -0.01 20.10 -33.45
CA ASP A 359 0.24 21.19 -34.41
C ASP A 359 1.42 20.89 -35.35
N ILE A 360 2.55 20.44 -34.77
CA ILE A 360 3.74 20.07 -35.56
C ILE A 360 3.40 18.91 -36.51
N GLY A 361 2.63 17.92 -36.05
CA GLY A 361 2.15 16.83 -36.87
C GLY A 361 1.38 17.30 -38.12
N VAL A 362 0.52 18.30 -37.95
CA VAL A 362 -0.22 18.92 -39.07
C VAL A 362 0.74 19.64 -40.01
N ILE A 363 1.58 20.53 -39.49
CA ILE A 363 2.52 21.35 -40.30
C ILE A 363 3.45 20.43 -41.09
N THR A 364 3.89 19.34 -40.51
CA THR A 364 4.81 18.36 -41.15
C THR A 364 4.09 17.30 -41.97
N ASN A 365 2.76 17.31 -42.00
CA ASN A 365 1.91 16.26 -42.59
C ASN A 365 2.27 14.87 -42.09
N SER A 366 2.59 14.77 -40.79
CA SER A 366 2.99 13.52 -40.15
C SER A 366 1.76 12.77 -39.66
N LYS A 367 1.57 11.54 -40.18
CA LYS A 367 0.48 10.64 -39.75
C LYS A 367 0.74 10.10 -38.35
N ASP A 368 -0.35 9.70 -37.68
CA ASP A 368 -0.28 9.01 -36.39
C ASP A 368 0.57 7.73 -36.51
N GLY A 369 1.36 7.43 -35.50
CA GLY A 369 2.31 6.34 -35.49
C GLY A 369 3.54 6.56 -36.36
N SER A 370 3.67 7.70 -37.07
CA SER A 370 4.88 8.00 -37.84
C SER A 370 6.10 8.20 -36.93
N LEU A 371 7.29 7.96 -37.47
CA LEU A 371 8.54 8.14 -36.70
C LEU A 371 8.68 9.56 -36.15
N THR A 372 8.25 10.59 -36.90
CA THR A 372 8.31 11.98 -36.48
C THR A 372 7.42 12.22 -35.25
N LYS A 373 6.14 11.81 -35.29
CA LYS A 373 5.24 11.92 -34.17
C LYS A 373 5.68 11.07 -32.99
N THR A 374 6.09 9.83 -33.22
CA THR A 374 6.63 8.95 -32.19
C THR A 374 7.82 9.59 -31.47
N ALA A 375 8.77 10.21 -32.23
CA ALA A 375 9.90 10.91 -31.63
C ALA A 375 9.48 12.12 -30.80
N LEU A 376 8.50 12.93 -31.28
CA LEU A 376 7.96 14.07 -30.53
C LEU A 376 7.29 13.61 -29.24
N HIS A 377 6.40 12.62 -29.29
CA HIS A 377 5.75 12.06 -28.11
C HIS A 377 6.76 11.48 -27.13
N SER A 378 7.81 10.81 -27.62
CA SER A 378 8.90 10.30 -26.78
C SER A 378 9.62 11.44 -26.06
N LEU A 379 9.98 12.50 -26.76
CA LEU A 379 10.65 13.66 -26.13
C LEU A 379 9.75 14.32 -25.07
N ILE A 380 8.47 14.49 -25.35
CA ILE A 380 7.53 15.08 -24.43
C ILE A 380 7.36 14.19 -23.20
N GLY A 381 7.06 12.91 -23.36
CA GLY A 381 6.87 12.00 -22.24
C GLY A 381 8.13 11.86 -21.38
N GLY A 382 9.31 11.85 -22.00
CA GLY A 382 10.58 11.88 -21.28
C GLY A 382 10.74 13.18 -20.46
N SER A 383 10.43 14.33 -21.04
CA SER A 383 10.53 15.62 -20.37
C SER A 383 9.54 15.73 -19.18
N VAL A 384 8.30 15.30 -19.38
CA VAL A 384 7.28 15.25 -18.31
C VAL A 384 7.76 14.41 -17.13
N ASN A 385 8.29 13.22 -17.38
CA ASN A 385 8.85 12.37 -16.33
C ASN A 385 10.05 13.03 -15.63
N ALA A 386 10.96 13.62 -16.39
CA ALA A 386 12.13 14.28 -15.82
C ALA A 386 11.77 15.46 -14.90
N ILE A 387 10.73 16.23 -15.23
CA ILE A 387 10.20 17.31 -14.36
C ILE A 387 9.68 16.74 -13.02
N GLN A 388 9.13 15.52 -13.03
CA GLN A 388 8.66 14.83 -11.82
C GLN A 388 9.81 14.20 -11.01
N GLY A 389 11.05 14.27 -11.49
CA GLY A 389 12.21 13.59 -10.89
C GLY A 389 12.30 12.10 -11.26
N GLU A 390 11.54 11.68 -12.24
CA GLU A 390 11.49 10.31 -12.75
C GLU A 390 12.42 10.11 -13.98
N SER A 391 12.57 8.86 -14.41
CA SER A 391 13.42 8.53 -15.55
C SER A 391 12.89 9.11 -16.87
N PHE A 392 13.67 9.97 -17.53
CA PHE A 392 13.39 10.45 -18.89
C PHE A 392 13.15 9.29 -19.86
N ILE A 393 14.01 8.26 -19.82
CA ILE A 393 13.91 7.11 -20.72
C ILE A 393 12.58 6.38 -20.56
N ASN A 394 12.12 6.18 -19.32
CA ASN A 394 10.85 5.51 -19.07
C ASN A 394 9.68 6.28 -19.70
N GLY A 395 9.59 7.57 -19.47
CA GLY A 395 8.56 8.42 -20.06
C GLY A 395 8.62 8.49 -21.58
N ALA A 396 9.84 8.55 -22.13
CA ALA A 396 10.06 8.56 -23.56
C ALA A 396 9.59 7.26 -24.24
N VAL A 397 9.92 6.11 -23.67
CA VAL A 397 9.52 4.79 -24.20
C VAL A 397 8.00 4.60 -24.09
N ILE A 398 7.39 4.94 -22.96
CA ILE A 398 5.94 4.83 -22.76
C ILE A 398 5.17 5.66 -23.79
N SER A 399 5.51 6.93 -23.91
CA SER A 399 4.82 7.86 -24.84
C SER A 399 5.07 7.52 -26.30
N GLY A 400 6.30 7.04 -26.62
CA GLY A 400 6.64 6.57 -27.96
C GLY A 400 5.86 5.32 -28.36
N ILE A 401 5.72 4.34 -27.45
CA ILE A 401 4.90 3.13 -27.68
C ILE A 401 3.45 3.53 -27.90
N ASN A 402 2.90 4.42 -27.07
CA ASN A 402 1.52 4.86 -27.21
C ASN A 402 1.26 5.49 -28.59
N GLU A 403 2.12 6.42 -29.02
CA GLU A 403 1.98 7.05 -30.33
C GLU A 403 2.17 6.04 -31.48
N MET A 404 3.14 5.13 -31.36
CA MET A 404 3.36 4.08 -32.38
C MET A 404 2.15 3.16 -32.54
N LEU A 405 1.39 2.92 -31.47
CA LEU A 405 0.20 2.07 -31.46
C LEU A 405 -1.10 2.85 -31.70
N SER A 406 -1.07 4.19 -31.75
CA SER A 406 -2.26 5.04 -31.95
C SER A 406 -3.05 4.70 -33.23
N PRO A 407 -2.45 4.24 -34.36
CA PRO A 407 -3.22 3.83 -35.54
C PRO A 407 -4.19 2.68 -35.28
N LEU A 408 -3.94 1.85 -34.24
CA LEU A 408 -4.84 0.73 -33.89
C LEU A 408 -6.18 1.22 -33.32
N SER A 409 -6.22 2.39 -32.72
CA SER A 409 -7.43 3.00 -32.15
C SER A 409 -8.14 3.99 -33.07
N LYS A 410 -7.57 4.30 -34.23
CA LYS A 410 -8.07 5.33 -35.17
C LYS A 410 -9.55 5.17 -35.56
N ASN A 411 -10.04 3.94 -35.66
CA ASN A 411 -11.43 3.66 -36.06
C ASN A 411 -12.41 3.59 -34.88
N LEU A 412 -11.93 3.78 -33.67
CA LEU A 412 -12.72 3.78 -32.43
C LEU A 412 -13.31 5.17 -32.18
N ASN A 413 -14.40 5.25 -31.40
CA ASN A 413 -14.90 6.53 -30.94
C ASN A 413 -13.95 7.16 -29.89
N LYS A 414 -14.14 8.45 -29.57
CA LYS A 414 -13.25 9.21 -28.68
C LYS A 414 -13.02 8.52 -27.32
N ASN A 415 -14.08 8.03 -26.69
CA ASN A 415 -13.97 7.38 -25.37
C ASN A 415 -13.21 6.04 -25.46
N GLU A 416 -13.43 5.29 -26.53
CA GLU A 416 -12.71 4.04 -26.80
C GLU A 416 -11.22 4.30 -27.10
N GLN A 417 -10.89 5.38 -27.81
CA GLN A 417 -9.50 5.80 -28.05
C GLN A 417 -8.82 6.12 -26.73
N ILE A 418 -9.45 6.93 -25.88
CA ILE A 418 -8.92 7.28 -24.54
C ILE A 418 -8.68 6.00 -23.71
N LEU A 419 -9.67 5.10 -23.64
CA LEU A 419 -9.50 3.84 -22.90
C LEU A 419 -8.35 3.00 -23.46
N THR A 420 -8.27 2.87 -24.78
CA THR A 420 -7.21 2.11 -25.45
C THR A 420 -5.83 2.67 -25.15
N SER A 421 -5.66 3.99 -25.26
CA SER A 421 -4.41 4.68 -24.93
C SER A 421 -4.05 4.53 -23.46
N GLN A 422 -5.02 4.64 -22.54
CA GLN A 422 -4.81 4.40 -21.12
C GLN A 422 -4.32 2.96 -20.84
N LEU A 423 -4.95 1.96 -21.44
CA LEU A 423 -4.54 0.56 -21.28
C LEU A 423 -3.14 0.30 -21.87
N ILE A 424 -2.83 0.86 -23.05
CA ILE A 424 -1.48 0.80 -23.63
C ILE A 424 -0.47 1.43 -22.68
N GLY A 425 -0.75 2.61 -22.14
CA GLY A 425 0.11 3.31 -21.21
C GLY A 425 0.33 2.54 -19.91
N ILE A 426 -0.73 2.02 -19.31
CA ILE A 426 -0.66 1.19 -18.09
C ILE A 426 0.23 -0.03 -18.34
N LEU A 427 -0.01 -0.78 -19.42
CA LEU A 427 0.71 -2.02 -19.68
C LEU A 427 2.17 -1.77 -20.06
N SER A 428 2.45 -0.82 -20.96
CA SER A 428 3.83 -0.48 -21.35
C SER A 428 4.61 0.08 -20.16
N GLY A 429 4.00 0.96 -19.38
CA GLY A 429 4.60 1.50 -18.17
C GLY A 429 4.88 0.43 -17.13
N ALA A 430 3.94 -0.50 -16.94
CA ALA A 430 4.07 -1.62 -16.02
C ALA A 430 5.27 -2.55 -16.40
N ILE A 431 5.48 -2.81 -17.68
CA ILE A 431 6.61 -3.60 -18.18
C ILE A 431 7.94 -2.88 -17.88
N ILE A 432 7.96 -1.56 -18.00
CA ILE A 432 9.19 -0.75 -17.85
C ILE A 432 9.56 -0.55 -16.37
N ASN A 433 8.59 -0.20 -15.53
CA ASN A 433 8.84 0.16 -14.12
C ASN A 433 7.71 -0.28 -13.17
N SER A 434 7.14 -1.45 -13.39
CA SER A 434 6.08 -2.01 -12.52
C SER A 434 4.93 -1.03 -12.26
N GLU A 435 4.45 -0.93 -11.03
CA GLU A 435 3.33 -0.08 -10.63
C GLU A 435 3.59 1.42 -10.84
N ALA A 436 4.80 1.88 -10.53
CA ALA A 436 5.19 3.28 -10.77
C ALA A 436 5.13 3.62 -12.26
N GLY A 437 5.68 2.75 -13.10
CA GLY A 437 5.60 2.90 -14.55
C GLY A 437 4.17 2.82 -15.10
N ALA A 438 3.33 1.95 -14.55
CA ALA A 438 1.91 1.86 -14.91
C ALA A 438 1.16 3.18 -14.62
N LYS A 439 1.40 3.79 -13.46
CA LYS A 439 0.85 5.10 -13.10
C LYS A 439 1.35 6.22 -14.04
N GLN A 440 2.64 6.24 -14.32
CA GLN A 440 3.23 7.17 -15.29
C GLN A 440 2.59 6.99 -16.67
N GLY A 441 2.48 5.74 -17.12
CA GLY A 441 1.88 5.40 -18.40
C GLY A 441 0.42 5.84 -18.50
N TYR A 442 -0.39 5.56 -17.49
CA TYR A 442 -1.77 6.04 -17.43
C TYR A 442 -1.85 7.57 -17.57
N ASN A 443 -1.06 8.30 -16.80
CA ASN A 443 -1.07 9.77 -16.82
C ASN A 443 -0.59 10.34 -18.17
N LEU A 444 0.54 9.85 -18.69
CA LEU A 444 1.12 10.33 -19.95
C LEU A 444 0.19 10.09 -21.14
N THR A 445 -0.39 8.88 -21.23
CA THR A 445 -1.27 8.53 -22.35
C THR A 445 -2.63 9.20 -22.25
N THR A 446 -3.16 9.38 -21.04
CA THR A 446 -4.36 10.20 -20.82
C THR A 446 -4.12 11.65 -21.24
N SER A 447 -2.99 12.24 -20.85
CA SER A 447 -2.60 13.59 -21.24
C SER A 447 -2.42 13.71 -22.75
N ALA A 448 -1.74 12.77 -23.37
CA ALA A 448 -1.54 12.76 -24.82
C ALA A 448 -2.88 12.69 -25.59
N GLU A 449 -3.78 11.78 -25.18
CA GLU A 449 -5.05 11.58 -25.87
C GLU A 449 -6.02 12.75 -25.71
N LEU A 450 -6.07 13.35 -24.52
CA LEU A 450 -6.96 14.48 -24.24
C LEU A 450 -6.47 15.79 -24.84
N ASN A 451 -5.15 15.96 -25.02
CA ASN A 451 -4.55 17.23 -25.44
C ASN A 451 -3.85 17.16 -26.81
N ASN A 452 -3.67 15.96 -27.37
CA ASN A 452 -3.17 15.85 -28.74
C ASN A 452 -4.28 16.34 -29.70
N ARG A 453 -4.04 17.41 -30.41
CA ARG A 453 -5.00 18.04 -31.33
C ARG A 453 -5.23 17.23 -32.60
N GLN A 454 -5.59 15.97 -32.45
CA GLN A 454 -6.04 15.16 -33.56
C GLN A 454 -7.51 15.34 -33.76
N LEU A 455 -7.95 15.37 -35.02
CA LEU A 455 -9.36 15.26 -35.33
C LEU A 455 -9.81 13.82 -35.05
N HIS A 456 -10.85 13.68 -34.27
CA HIS A 456 -11.51 12.39 -34.09
C HIS A 456 -12.34 12.01 -35.33
N LYS A 457 -12.62 10.73 -35.49
CA LYS A 457 -13.37 10.22 -36.64
C LYS A 457 -14.68 10.96 -36.91
N ASP A 458 -15.38 11.36 -35.87
CA ASP A 458 -16.63 12.09 -36.00
C ASP A 458 -16.42 13.52 -36.54
N GLU A 459 -15.29 14.14 -36.20
CA GLU A 459 -14.83 15.43 -36.70
C GLU A 459 -14.37 15.33 -38.14
N GLU A 460 -13.58 14.31 -38.46
CA GLU A 460 -13.19 14.01 -39.84
C GLU A 460 -14.42 13.76 -40.72
N ASN A 461 -15.39 13.01 -40.22
CA ASN A 461 -16.65 12.77 -40.94
C ASN A 461 -17.45 14.04 -41.12
N PHE A 462 -17.51 14.91 -40.09
CA PHE A 462 -18.17 16.19 -40.19
C PHE A 462 -17.52 17.07 -41.26
N ILE A 463 -16.19 17.22 -41.22
CA ILE A 463 -15.43 17.99 -42.22
C ILE A 463 -15.67 17.42 -43.62
N ASN A 464 -15.58 16.12 -43.79
CA ASN A 464 -15.82 15.46 -45.06
C ASN A 464 -17.21 15.75 -45.63
N ASN A 465 -18.24 15.75 -44.78
CA ASN A 465 -19.62 15.96 -45.20
C ASN A 465 -19.96 17.42 -45.45
N HIS A 466 -19.23 18.39 -44.89
CA HIS A 466 -19.54 19.83 -44.97
C HIS A 466 -18.52 20.67 -45.75
N THR A 467 -17.52 20.03 -46.35
CA THR A 467 -16.47 20.73 -47.12
C THR A 467 -17.06 21.56 -48.25
N ASP A 468 -18.04 21.02 -48.99
CA ASP A 468 -18.66 21.77 -50.11
C ASP A 468 -19.52 22.95 -49.64
N GLU A 469 -20.30 22.79 -48.56
CA GLU A 469 -21.05 23.85 -47.93
C GLU A 469 -20.12 24.97 -47.47
N PHE A 470 -18.97 24.64 -46.88
CA PHE A 470 -17.98 25.61 -46.45
C PHE A 470 -17.37 26.36 -47.64
N LYS A 471 -17.09 25.72 -48.76
CA LYS A 471 -16.60 26.36 -49.98
C LYS A 471 -17.59 27.41 -50.50
N GLU A 472 -18.87 27.06 -50.53
CA GLU A 472 -19.93 27.99 -50.94
C GLU A 472 -20.06 29.15 -49.99
N TYR A 473 -20.09 28.92 -48.69
CA TYR A 473 -20.11 29.95 -47.66
C TYR A 473 -18.90 30.88 -47.76
N TYR A 474 -17.67 30.32 -47.84
CA TYR A 474 -16.45 31.12 -47.95
C TYR A 474 -16.46 32.02 -49.20
N LYS A 475 -16.91 31.45 -50.31
CA LYS A 475 -17.06 32.23 -51.56
C LYS A 475 -18.06 33.35 -51.42
N ALA A 476 -19.21 33.10 -50.79
CA ALA A 476 -20.22 34.11 -50.53
C ALA A 476 -19.71 35.25 -49.64
N GLN A 477 -18.91 34.94 -48.62
CA GLN A 477 -18.38 35.93 -47.66
C GLN A 477 -17.15 36.70 -48.18
N THR A 478 -16.27 36.04 -48.96
CA THR A 478 -14.98 36.62 -49.33
C THR A 478 -14.83 36.93 -50.81
N GLY A 479 -15.74 36.42 -51.64
CA GLY A 479 -15.65 36.50 -53.10
C GLY A 479 -14.59 35.58 -53.70
N LYS A 480 -13.86 34.80 -52.91
CA LYS A 480 -12.79 33.88 -53.33
C LYS A 480 -13.26 32.42 -53.32
N SER A 481 -12.91 31.67 -54.36
CA SER A 481 -13.19 30.23 -54.38
C SER A 481 -12.02 29.45 -53.77
N LEU A 482 -12.31 28.46 -52.96
CA LEU A 482 -11.37 27.50 -52.41
C LEU A 482 -11.36 26.21 -53.22
N THR A 483 -10.23 25.58 -53.37
CA THR A 483 -10.15 24.16 -53.76
C THR A 483 -10.68 23.29 -52.61
N GLU A 484 -11.02 22.05 -52.90
CA GLU A 484 -11.46 21.10 -51.87
C GLU A 484 -10.40 20.91 -50.77
N ASP A 485 -9.13 20.79 -51.18
CA ASP A 485 -8.00 20.60 -50.26
C ASP A 485 -7.78 21.85 -49.36
N GLU A 486 -7.91 23.08 -49.91
CA GLU A 486 -7.81 24.31 -49.11
C GLU A 486 -8.97 24.42 -48.12
N ALA A 487 -10.19 24.11 -48.55
CA ALA A 487 -11.36 24.14 -47.69
C ALA A 487 -11.24 23.13 -46.54
N ARG A 488 -10.82 21.90 -46.83
CA ARG A 488 -10.57 20.88 -45.82
C ARG A 488 -9.49 21.31 -44.83
N LYS A 489 -8.37 21.87 -45.30
CA LYS A 489 -7.29 22.35 -44.44
C LYS A 489 -7.76 23.48 -43.51
N LEU A 490 -8.61 24.41 -44.02
CA LEU A 490 -9.17 25.46 -43.19
C LEU A 490 -10.16 24.94 -42.15
N LEU A 491 -11.00 23.97 -42.53
CA LEU A 491 -11.92 23.33 -41.58
C LEU A 491 -11.18 22.52 -40.55
N ASP A 492 -10.14 21.77 -40.96
CA ASP A 492 -9.25 21.03 -40.08
C ASP A 492 -8.55 21.93 -39.06
N PHE A 493 -7.98 23.03 -39.55
CA PHE A 493 -7.36 24.04 -38.70
C PHE A 493 -8.39 24.71 -37.76
N SER A 494 -9.55 25.08 -38.26
CA SER A 494 -10.60 25.68 -37.43
C SER A 494 -11.15 24.72 -36.38
N GLY A 495 -11.37 23.44 -36.72
CA GLY A 495 -11.77 22.41 -35.78
C GLY A 495 -10.78 22.26 -34.65
N ARG A 496 -9.49 22.20 -34.95
CA ARG A 496 -8.41 22.12 -33.97
C ARG A 496 -8.30 23.38 -33.11
N TYR A 497 -8.43 24.58 -33.71
CA TYR A 497 -8.38 25.86 -33.00
C TYR A 497 -9.57 26.03 -32.03
N MET A 498 -10.76 25.57 -32.43
CA MET A 498 -11.97 25.68 -31.59
C MET A 498 -11.94 24.72 -30.39
N ILE A 499 -11.27 23.57 -30.49
CA ILE A 499 -11.05 22.66 -29.35
C ILE A 499 -10.23 23.39 -28.26
N ASP A 500 -9.30 24.25 -28.63
CA ASP A 500 -8.51 25.06 -27.68
C ASP A 500 -9.32 26.17 -26.99
N TYR A 501 -10.15 26.85 -27.75
CA TYR A 501 -10.94 27.96 -27.24
C TYR A 501 -12.06 27.49 -26.31
N GLU A 502 -12.51 26.24 -26.48
CA GLU A 502 -13.62 25.68 -25.71
C GLU A 502 -13.20 24.35 -25.06
N LYS A 503 -12.40 24.40 -24.01
CA LYS A 503 -12.29 23.27 -23.06
C LYS A 503 -13.64 22.85 -22.46
N ASN A 504 -14.74 23.44 -22.92
CA ASN A 504 -16.12 23.26 -22.42
C ASN A 504 -17.16 22.89 -23.49
N GLY A 505 -16.79 22.17 -24.53
CA GLY A 505 -17.82 21.49 -25.35
C GLY A 505 -18.04 22.02 -26.75
N TRP A 506 -18.18 21.10 -27.62
CA TRP A 506 -18.57 21.06 -29.03
C TRP A 506 -19.77 21.90 -29.50
N TYR A 507 -20.40 22.68 -28.63
CA TYR A 507 -21.70 23.27 -28.91
C TYR A 507 -21.65 24.41 -29.94
N ASN A 508 -20.49 25.02 -30.18
CA ASN A 508 -20.45 26.21 -31.06
C ASN A 508 -19.99 25.94 -32.51
N PHE A 509 -19.34 24.80 -32.79
CA PHE A 509 -18.98 24.48 -34.18
C PHE A 509 -20.22 24.31 -35.07
N LYS A 510 -21.31 23.77 -34.51
CA LYS A 510 -22.62 23.68 -35.19
C LYS A 510 -23.34 25.03 -35.33
N SER A 511 -22.95 26.09 -34.60
CA SER A 511 -23.58 27.41 -34.68
C SER A 511 -22.92 28.35 -35.71
N ILE A 512 -21.82 27.93 -36.33
CA ILE A 512 -21.15 28.66 -37.41
C ILE A 512 -21.74 28.30 -38.77
N PHE A 513 -22.47 27.21 -38.85
CA PHE A 513 -23.29 26.73 -39.95
C PHE A 513 -24.77 26.76 -39.54
#